data_cf4f424c5e672e508569d6ef0a96eb00
#
_entry.id   cf4f424c5e672e508569d6ef0a96eb00
#
_cell.length_a   1.000
_cell.length_b   1.000
_cell.length_c   1.000
_cell.angle_alpha   90.00
_cell.angle_beta   90.00
_cell.angle_gamma   90.00
#
_symmetry.space_group_name_H-M   'P 1'
#
loop_
_entity.id
_entity.type
_entity.pdbx_description
1 polymer ?
#
loop_
_entity_poly.entity_id
_entity_poly.type
_entity_poly.pdbx_seq_one_letter_code
_entity_poly.pdbx_strand_id
1 'polypeptide(L)'
;MWGYQQCGPEQQWGPGIRDHYCIHHIISGKGTYVADKKVYHLGEGDSFILYPDTEVKYYADPDDPWEYAWAGFMGTDAAVMVRATDFARKRPVIGRDKIPGDLIWRQLEQIYQVRG
;
A
#
# COMPACT_ATOMS: atom_id res chain seq x y z
N MET A 1 -2.63 -12.95 0.10
CA MET A 1 -3.77 -12.57 0.97
C MET A 1 -4.10 -11.10 0.72
N TRP A 2 -5.37 -10.80 0.61
CA TRP A 2 -5.79 -9.44 0.34
C TRP A 2 -7.05 -9.12 1.14
N GLY A 3 -7.34 -7.82 1.31
CA GLY A 3 -8.46 -7.38 2.09
C GLY A 3 -8.79 -5.91 1.87
N TYR A 4 -9.74 -5.45 2.66
CA TYR A 4 -10.29 -4.11 2.58
C TYR A 4 -10.51 -3.60 4.00
N GLN A 5 -10.27 -2.31 4.22
CA GLN A 5 -10.51 -1.72 5.53
C GLN A 5 -10.95 -0.27 5.40
N GLN A 6 -12.02 0.05 6.12
CA GLN A 6 -12.43 1.44 6.34
C GLN A 6 -11.92 1.84 7.72
N CYS A 7 -11.07 2.87 7.76
CA CYS A 7 -10.43 3.30 9.01
C CYS A 7 -11.26 4.34 9.72
N GLY A 8 -11.14 4.35 11.05
CA GLY A 8 -11.62 5.45 11.86
C GLY A 8 -10.60 6.60 11.91
N PRO A 9 -10.98 7.77 12.50
CA PRO A 9 -10.07 8.90 12.64
C PRO A 9 -8.77 8.50 13.33
N GLU A 10 -7.63 8.85 12.72
CA GLU A 10 -6.29 8.59 13.25
C GLU A 10 -5.98 7.12 13.52
N GLN A 11 -6.77 6.18 12.99
CA GLN A 11 -6.48 4.76 13.13
C GLN A 11 -5.08 4.48 12.57
N GLN A 12 -4.24 3.87 13.38
CA GLN A 12 -2.81 3.73 13.08
C GLN A 12 -2.36 2.28 13.12
N TRP A 13 -1.45 1.94 12.18
CA TRP A 13 -0.65 0.74 12.25
C TRP A 13 0.82 1.13 12.41
N GLY A 14 1.51 0.49 13.34
CA GLY A 14 2.92 0.76 13.60
C GLY A 14 3.14 1.87 14.63
N PRO A 15 4.42 2.22 14.86
CA PRO A 15 5.58 1.73 14.11
C PRO A 15 5.79 0.23 14.26
N GLY A 16 6.23 -0.40 13.20
CA GLY A 16 6.43 -1.84 13.17
C GLY A 16 7.13 -2.30 11.91
N ILE A 17 7.47 -3.59 11.88
CA ILE A 17 8.16 -4.23 10.76
C ILE A 17 7.31 -5.42 10.31
N ARG A 18 7.12 -5.55 9.01
CA ARG A 18 6.46 -6.72 8.44
C ARG A 18 7.48 -7.65 7.81
N ASP A 19 7.10 -8.90 7.67
CA ASP A 19 7.95 -9.94 7.07
C ASP A 19 7.59 -10.24 5.61
N HIS A 20 6.70 -9.46 5.02
CA HIS A 20 6.23 -9.66 3.66
C HIS A 20 5.93 -8.32 2.99
N TYR A 21 5.84 -8.34 1.66
CA TYR A 21 5.41 -7.17 0.89
C TYR A 21 3.92 -6.96 1.09
N CYS A 22 3.50 -5.69 1.15
CA CYS A 22 2.08 -5.36 1.24
C CYS A 22 1.81 -4.07 0.48
N ILE A 23 0.89 -4.12 -0.46
CA ILE A 23 0.48 -2.94 -1.23
C ILE A 23 -0.88 -2.48 -0.72
N HIS A 24 -0.98 -1.18 -0.49
CA HIS A 24 -2.23 -0.53 -0.10
C HIS A 24 -2.64 0.43 -1.21
N HIS A 25 -3.90 0.35 -1.62
CA HIS A 25 -4.49 1.28 -2.59
C HIS A 25 -5.62 2.04 -1.92
N ILE A 26 -5.52 3.38 -1.93
CA ILE A 26 -6.47 4.24 -1.24
C ILE A 26 -7.70 4.46 -2.12
N ILE A 27 -8.85 4.00 -1.65
CA ILE A 27 -10.13 4.09 -2.36
C ILE A 27 -10.78 5.44 -2.12
N SER A 28 -10.73 5.93 -0.89
CA SER A 28 -11.27 7.23 -0.53
C SER A 28 -10.57 7.76 0.71
N GLY A 29 -10.73 9.04 0.99
CA GLY A 29 -10.13 9.68 2.16
C GLY A 29 -8.63 9.90 2.00
N LYS A 30 -7.97 10.16 3.11
CA LYS A 30 -6.53 10.45 3.12
C LYS A 30 -5.88 10.00 4.42
N GLY A 31 -4.55 9.96 4.38
CA GLY A 31 -3.75 9.57 5.53
C GLY A 31 -2.29 9.84 5.31
N THR A 32 -1.47 9.35 6.23
CA THR A 32 -0.03 9.55 6.21
C THR A 32 0.69 8.22 6.29
N TYR A 33 1.71 8.04 5.46
CA TYR A 33 2.59 6.89 5.47
C TYR A 33 4.01 7.35 5.76
N VAL A 34 4.67 6.72 6.73
CA VAL A 34 6.04 7.04 7.12
C VAL A 34 6.89 5.80 6.92
N ALA A 35 7.91 5.91 6.08
CA ALA A 35 8.85 4.84 5.79
C ALA A 35 10.25 5.42 5.67
N ASP A 36 11.24 4.76 6.30
CA ASP A 36 12.64 5.18 6.25
C ASP A 36 12.79 6.67 6.59
N LYS A 37 12.10 7.12 7.64
CA LYS A 37 12.11 8.51 8.14
C LYS A 37 11.53 9.54 7.17
N LYS A 38 10.92 9.08 6.07
CA LYS A 38 10.25 9.97 5.11
C LYS A 38 8.75 9.92 5.32
N VAL A 39 8.12 11.07 5.22
CA VAL A 39 6.68 11.24 5.45
C VAL A 39 5.99 11.50 4.11
N TYR A 40 4.94 10.70 3.83
CA TYR A 40 4.15 10.83 2.61
C TYR A 40 2.70 11.08 2.98
N HIS A 41 2.12 12.16 2.46
CA HIS A 41 0.71 12.45 2.62
C HIS A 41 -0.02 11.95 1.37
N LEU A 42 -0.96 11.04 1.55
CA LEU A 42 -1.59 10.31 0.46
C LEU A 42 -3.11 10.45 0.53
N GLY A 43 -3.75 10.35 -0.62
CA GLY A 43 -5.19 10.45 -0.74
C GLY A 43 -5.76 9.49 -1.78
N GLU A 44 -7.03 9.69 -2.12
CA GLU A 44 -7.77 8.85 -3.05
C GLU A 44 -6.99 8.62 -4.34
N GLY A 45 -6.87 7.37 -4.75
CA GLY A 45 -6.18 6.97 -5.97
C GLY A 45 -4.69 6.72 -5.80
N ASP A 46 -4.10 7.15 -4.68
CA ASP A 46 -2.68 6.91 -4.39
C ASP A 46 -2.50 5.48 -3.87
N SER A 47 -1.31 4.95 -4.05
CA SER A 47 -0.94 3.63 -3.54
C SER A 47 0.40 3.69 -2.83
N PHE A 48 0.57 2.83 -1.83
CA PHE A 48 1.87 2.70 -1.18
C PHE A 48 2.19 1.24 -0.92
N ILE A 49 3.49 0.95 -0.81
CA ILE A 49 3.97 -0.41 -0.58
C ILE A 49 4.80 -0.47 0.70
N LEU A 50 4.60 -1.55 1.45
CA LEU A 50 5.44 -1.90 2.58
C LEU A 50 6.43 -2.97 2.11
N TYR A 51 7.73 -2.71 2.29
CA TYR A 51 8.77 -3.69 2.02
C TYR A 51 9.05 -4.50 3.28
N PRO A 52 9.39 -5.79 3.14
CA PRO A 52 9.79 -6.58 4.32
C PRO A 52 11.02 -5.97 4.99
N ASP A 53 11.11 -6.18 6.29
CA ASP A 53 12.25 -5.77 7.12
C ASP A 53 12.49 -4.26 7.20
N THR A 54 11.47 -3.46 6.87
CA THR A 54 11.53 -2.00 6.95
C THR A 54 10.56 -1.51 8.00
N GLU A 55 11.03 -0.65 8.91
CA GLU A 55 10.15 -0.05 9.90
C GLU A 55 9.26 1.00 9.27
N VAL A 56 7.96 0.85 9.44
CA VAL A 56 6.96 1.74 8.86
C VAL A 56 5.85 2.02 9.85
N LYS A 57 5.14 3.11 9.62
CA LYS A 57 3.85 3.36 10.25
C LYS A 57 2.93 4.09 9.27
N TYR A 58 1.64 3.89 9.42
CA TYR A 58 0.67 4.64 8.63
C TYR A 58 -0.59 4.86 9.46
N TYR A 59 -1.22 6.01 9.24
CA TYR A 59 -2.40 6.40 10.00
C TYR A 59 -3.35 7.24 9.17
N ALA A 60 -4.65 7.08 9.45
CA ALA A 60 -5.70 7.81 8.77
C ALA A 60 -5.78 9.26 9.25
N ASP A 61 -6.21 10.13 8.35
CA ASP A 61 -6.45 11.55 8.70
C ASP A 61 -7.60 11.64 9.73
N PRO A 62 -7.51 12.56 10.70
CA PRO A 62 -8.57 12.70 11.72
C PRO A 62 -9.88 13.21 11.16
N ASP A 63 -9.86 13.99 10.09
CA ASP A 63 -11.07 14.61 9.52
C ASP A 63 -11.61 13.85 8.30
N ASP A 64 -10.76 13.13 7.60
CA ASP A 64 -11.12 12.40 6.38
C ASP A 64 -10.38 11.07 6.33
N PRO A 65 -10.68 10.14 7.24
CA PRO A 65 -9.93 8.89 7.34
C PRO A 65 -10.06 8.04 6.08
N TRP A 66 -8.95 7.46 5.68
CA TRP A 66 -8.90 6.69 4.46
C TRP A 66 -9.59 5.33 4.57
N GLU A 67 -10.00 4.88 3.40
CA GLU A 67 -10.52 3.56 3.13
C GLU A 67 -9.56 2.96 2.09
N TYR A 68 -9.05 1.77 2.35
CA TYR A 68 -8.07 1.18 1.44
C TYR A 68 -8.31 -0.31 1.23
N ALA A 69 -7.87 -0.78 0.06
CA ALA A 69 -7.72 -2.20 -0.21
C ALA A 69 -6.24 -2.55 -0.09
N TRP A 70 -5.94 -3.77 0.37
CA TRP A 70 -4.55 -4.17 0.56
C TRP A 70 -4.33 -5.59 0.08
N ALA A 71 -3.08 -5.89 -0.32
CA ALA A 71 -2.67 -7.22 -0.74
C ALA A 71 -1.27 -7.52 -0.24
N GLY A 72 -1.11 -8.66 0.42
CA GLY A 72 0.17 -9.10 0.96
C GLY A 72 0.77 -10.21 0.11
N PHE A 73 2.09 -10.21 -0.08
CA PHE A 73 2.82 -11.15 -0.93
C PHE A 73 4.07 -11.63 -0.25
N MET A 74 4.44 -12.88 -0.53
CA MET A 74 5.68 -13.50 -0.07
C MET A 74 6.38 -14.20 -1.21
N GLY A 75 7.70 -14.40 -1.06
CA GLY A 75 8.49 -15.21 -1.97
C GLY A 75 8.88 -14.50 -3.27
N THR A 76 9.31 -15.30 -4.24
CA THR A 76 9.84 -14.81 -5.51
C THR A 76 8.80 -14.09 -6.36
N ASP A 77 7.54 -14.49 -6.25
CA ASP A 77 6.46 -13.84 -7.00
C ASP A 77 6.27 -12.40 -6.58
N ALA A 78 6.42 -12.13 -5.28
CA ALA A 78 6.29 -10.78 -4.76
C ALA A 78 7.38 -9.86 -5.35
N ALA A 79 8.62 -10.34 -5.41
CA ALA A 79 9.71 -9.57 -5.97
C ALA A 79 9.52 -9.27 -7.45
N VAL A 80 9.04 -10.26 -8.22
CA VAL A 80 8.75 -10.08 -9.64
C VAL A 80 7.65 -9.05 -9.84
N MET A 81 6.57 -9.15 -9.06
CA MET A 81 5.45 -8.22 -9.16
C MET A 81 5.87 -6.79 -8.83
N VAL A 82 6.64 -6.60 -7.76
CA VAL A 82 7.10 -5.28 -7.36
C VAL A 82 7.98 -4.64 -8.44
N ARG A 83 8.85 -5.43 -9.11
CA ARG A 83 9.66 -4.92 -10.21
C ARG A 83 8.83 -4.51 -11.41
N ALA A 84 7.67 -5.10 -11.59
CA ALA A 84 6.76 -4.74 -12.69
C ALA A 84 5.98 -3.47 -12.40
N THR A 85 6.09 -2.91 -11.19
CA THR A 85 5.43 -1.65 -10.80
C THR A 85 6.44 -0.51 -10.74
N ASP A 86 5.93 0.71 -10.56
CA ASP A 86 6.79 1.89 -10.36
C ASP A 86 7.25 2.06 -8.90
N PHE A 87 6.95 1.10 -8.02
CA PHE A 87 7.43 1.16 -6.65
C PHE A 87 8.93 0.91 -6.57
N ALA A 88 9.59 1.63 -5.69
CA ALA A 88 10.99 1.45 -5.36
C ALA A 88 11.19 1.71 -3.87
N ARG A 89 12.24 1.11 -3.27
CA ARG A 89 12.50 1.31 -1.84
C ARG A 89 12.69 2.78 -1.48
N LYS A 90 13.31 3.54 -2.36
CA LYS A 90 13.49 4.99 -2.15
C LYS A 90 12.22 5.78 -2.39
N ARG A 91 11.22 5.16 -3.02
CA ARG A 91 9.97 5.80 -3.38
C ARG A 91 8.84 4.77 -3.30
N PRO A 92 8.38 4.46 -2.08
CA PRO A 92 7.38 3.42 -1.87
C PRO A 92 5.94 3.89 -2.09
N VAL A 93 5.74 4.93 -2.90
CA VAL A 93 4.42 5.49 -3.19
C VAL A 93 4.28 5.73 -4.68
N ILE A 94 3.05 5.54 -5.18
CA ILE A 94 2.68 5.87 -6.55
C ILE A 94 1.42 6.72 -6.49
N GLY A 95 1.51 7.94 -7.05
CA GLY A 95 0.36 8.82 -7.14
C GLY A 95 -0.57 8.40 -8.27
N ARG A 96 -1.84 8.73 -8.14
CA ARG A 96 -2.88 8.39 -9.11
C ARG A 96 -2.64 8.95 -10.50
N ASP A 97 -1.86 10.02 -10.60
CA ASP A 97 -1.52 10.67 -11.86
C ASP A 97 -0.46 9.93 -12.68
N LYS A 98 0.22 8.97 -12.08
CA LYS A 98 1.26 8.18 -12.76
C LYS A 98 0.73 6.86 -13.30
N ILE A 99 -0.04 6.14 -12.48
CA ILE A 99 -0.70 4.89 -12.89
C ILE A 99 -2.11 4.94 -12.33
N PRO A 100 -3.15 4.69 -13.16
CA PRO A 100 -4.50 4.51 -12.63
C PRO A 100 -4.48 3.42 -11.56
N GLY A 101 -5.02 3.71 -10.39
CA GLY A 101 -5.01 2.78 -9.27
C GLY A 101 -5.65 1.44 -9.61
N ASP A 102 -6.66 1.43 -10.49
CA ASP A 102 -7.31 0.21 -10.92
C ASP A 102 -6.40 -0.70 -11.75
N LEU A 103 -5.36 -0.19 -12.41
CA LEU A 103 -4.39 -1.03 -13.10
C LEU A 103 -3.56 -1.84 -12.11
N ILE A 104 -3.10 -1.21 -11.03
CA ILE A 104 -2.39 -1.92 -9.97
C ILE A 104 -3.29 -2.96 -9.35
N TRP A 105 -4.54 -2.59 -9.06
CA TRP A 105 -5.51 -3.48 -8.46
C TRP A 105 -5.82 -4.68 -9.34
N ARG A 106 -5.97 -4.46 -10.66
CA ARG A 106 -6.20 -5.55 -11.61
C ARG A 106 -5.04 -6.52 -11.66
N GLN A 107 -3.80 -6.02 -11.63
CA GLN A 107 -2.62 -6.88 -11.59
C GLN A 107 -2.60 -7.75 -10.33
N LEU A 108 -2.96 -7.17 -9.20
CA LEU A 108 -3.04 -7.91 -7.94
C LEU A 108 -4.11 -9.00 -8.00
N GLU A 109 -5.29 -8.67 -8.53
CA GLU A 109 -6.37 -9.65 -8.68
C GLU A 109 -5.96 -10.83 -9.57
N GLN A 110 -5.28 -10.54 -10.68
CA GLN A 110 -4.83 -11.59 -11.59
C GLN A 110 -3.87 -12.56 -10.90
N ILE A 111 -2.97 -12.05 -10.07
CA ILE A 111 -2.03 -12.91 -9.34
C ILE A 111 -2.79 -13.83 -8.39
N TYR A 112 -3.79 -13.32 -7.69
CA TYR A 112 -4.59 -14.12 -6.78
C TYR A 112 -5.45 -15.14 -7.50
N GLN A 113 -6.02 -14.78 -8.64
CA GLN A 113 -6.84 -15.71 -9.42
C GLN A 113 -6.02 -16.88 -9.96
N VAL A 114 -4.80 -16.62 -10.39
CA VAL A 114 -3.90 -17.68 -10.89
C VAL A 114 -3.51 -18.64 -9.77
N ARG A 115 -3.39 -18.15 -8.56
CA ARG A 115 -3.01 -18.96 -7.40
C ARG A 115 -4.19 -19.68 -6.74
N GLY A 116 -5.34 -19.21 -7.01
CA GLY A 116 -6.52 -19.71 -6.45
C GLY A 116 -7.33 -20.03 -5.90
#